data_6fc662c9e97dcaaf02bcd086f4a409cf
#
_entry.id   6fc662c9e97dcaaf02bcd086f4a409cf
#
_cell.length_a   1.000
_cell.length_b   1.000
_cell.length_c   1.000
_cell.angle_alpha   90.00
_cell.angle_beta   90.00
_cell.angle_gamma   90.00
#
_symmetry.space_group_name_H-M   'P 1'
#
loop_
_entity.id
_entity.type
_entity.pdbx_description
1 polymer ?
#
loop_
_entity_poly.entity_id
_entity_poly.type
_entity_poly.pdbx_seq_one_letter_code
_entity_poly.pdbx_strand_id
1 'polypeptide(L)'
;LLEKEIERMGGLVIPITPDQYSWSVLKDYKESGILPEQAHTNAWRFTFLSALIWKLNENRLISDNSKLASYYQYMNDAYKPKRESWFLNIAEKGKALLKGIKTHWVSFDFGETSSVATPLRIVNETQELLMKEWPEGKTARILIDRLDDSWDASEDAMYTIIGLLKAANLINTAFANKVIVSVFLRSDIYDNLYFDDQDKLRQYEELLLWNNDDLKGIIAERVRVSLSLGNVDLSQIWSNLFSTKPYRSKAPAEKYIIDRTFKRPRDMISFVRFALEQAIKNEHSVIEPSDTRLAEEEKYSQSKFKDLIIENQKQFPFISNLLNSFSGSLHTISIDDLKKRISPFISHHRLEHEVTTIIRLLFIWGVIGIKKQGRAGVKHRGGAHFFYYYDDPLNPLFWYLFRDTSLFMPTFRPKV
;
A
#
# COMPACT_ATOMS: atom_id res chain seq x y z
N LEU A 1 -2.89 -2.89 -15.18
CA LEU A 1 -2.82 -1.81 -16.18
C LEU A 1 -1.37 -1.44 -16.48
N LEU A 2 -0.57 -1.10 -15.46
CA LEU A 2 0.84 -0.70 -15.61
C LEU A 2 1.67 -1.80 -16.30
N GLU A 3 1.51 -3.06 -15.91
CA GLU A 3 2.18 -4.21 -16.55
C GLU A 3 1.93 -4.25 -18.07
N LYS A 4 0.66 -4.20 -18.46
CA LYS A 4 0.27 -4.23 -19.88
C LYS A 4 0.85 -3.05 -20.68
N GLU A 5 0.93 -1.89 -20.07
CA GLU A 5 1.49 -0.71 -20.74
C GLU A 5 3.00 -0.84 -20.92
N ILE A 6 3.72 -1.34 -19.91
CA ILE A 6 5.16 -1.57 -20.01
C ILE A 6 5.47 -2.64 -21.07
N GLU A 7 4.70 -3.73 -21.09
CA GLU A 7 4.83 -4.79 -22.10
C GLU A 7 4.55 -4.26 -23.51
N ARG A 8 3.52 -3.40 -23.68
CA ARG A 8 3.21 -2.73 -24.95
C ARG A 8 4.37 -1.87 -25.44
N MET A 9 5.12 -1.28 -24.53
CA MET A 9 6.33 -0.49 -24.83
C MET A 9 7.58 -1.37 -25.06
N GLY A 10 7.46 -2.71 -25.04
CA GLY A 10 8.55 -3.66 -25.25
C GLY A 10 9.45 -3.89 -24.05
N GLY A 11 9.06 -3.40 -22.87
CA GLY A 11 9.76 -3.63 -21.59
C GLY A 11 9.45 -4.99 -20.99
N LEU A 12 10.38 -5.52 -20.20
CA LEU A 12 10.17 -6.73 -19.40
C LEU A 12 9.48 -6.36 -18.08
N VAL A 13 8.48 -7.14 -17.67
CA VAL A 13 7.77 -6.93 -16.40
C VAL A 13 7.93 -8.14 -15.50
N ILE A 14 8.22 -7.87 -14.24
CA ILE A 14 8.37 -8.88 -13.18
C ILE A 14 7.50 -8.45 -12.01
N PRO A 15 6.24 -8.92 -11.94
CA PRO A 15 5.40 -8.68 -10.77
C PRO A 15 5.86 -9.56 -9.61
N ILE A 16 5.96 -8.98 -8.42
CA ILE A 16 6.30 -9.65 -7.18
C ILE A 16 5.25 -9.33 -6.14
N THR A 17 4.63 -10.36 -5.57
CA THR A 17 3.67 -10.27 -4.47
C THR A 17 4.22 -11.04 -3.28
N PRO A 18 4.80 -10.37 -2.28
CA PRO A 18 5.47 -11.03 -1.16
C PRO A 18 4.54 -11.55 -0.07
N ASP A 19 3.26 -11.73 -0.34
CA ASP A 19 2.21 -12.21 0.56
C ASP A 19 2.50 -13.56 1.22
N GLN A 20 3.38 -14.36 0.63
CA GLN A 20 3.81 -15.67 1.15
C GLN A 20 5.21 -15.64 1.79
N TYR A 21 5.80 -14.46 1.93
CA TYR A 21 7.11 -14.31 2.53
C TYR A 21 7.01 -14.46 4.05
N SER A 22 7.59 -15.49 4.61
CA SER A 22 7.67 -15.68 6.06
C SER A 22 8.80 -14.80 6.63
N TRP A 23 8.43 -13.84 7.45
CA TRP A 23 9.28 -12.77 7.97
C TRP A 23 10.14 -13.16 9.19
N SER A 24 10.06 -14.40 9.67
CA SER A 24 10.72 -14.84 10.91
C SER A 24 12.22 -15.12 10.72
N VAL A 25 13.03 -14.08 10.60
CA VAL A 25 14.47 -14.24 10.38
C VAL A 25 15.36 -13.48 11.39
N LEU A 26 14.79 -12.60 12.21
CA LEU A 26 15.56 -11.76 13.15
C LEU A 26 16.45 -12.55 14.12
N LYS A 27 16.01 -13.73 14.55
CA LYS A 27 16.75 -14.52 15.52
C LYS A 27 18.10 -15.01 14.99
N ASP A 28 18.12 -15.32 13.69
CA ASP A 28 19.29 -15.87 13.02
C ASP A 28 20.37 -14.80 12.72
N TYR A 29 19.96 -13.53 12.57
CA TYR A 29 20.91 -12.42 12.32
C TYR A 29 21.67 -11.96 13.56
N LYS A 30 21.01 -11.97 14.73
CA LYS A 30 21.66 -11.62 15.99
C LYS A 30 22.84 -12.57 16.28
N GLU A 31 22.74 -13.83 15.84
CA GLU A 31 23.80 -14.82 16.00
C GLU A 31 24.95 -14.66 14.97
N SER A 32 24.69 -14.06 13.80
CA SER A 32 25.69 -13.91 12.72
C SER A 32 26.47 -12.59 12.77
N GLY A 33 26.08 -11.65 13.65
CA GLY A 33 26.70 -10.32 13.75
C GLY A 33 26.40 -9.37 12.58
N ILE A 34 25.48 -9.73 11.70
CA ILE A 34 25.02 -8.88 10.58
C ILE A 34 23.83 -8.05 11.05
N LEU A 35 23.82 -6.75 10.74
CA LEU A 35 22.69 -5.90 11.04
C LEU A 35 21.43 -6.37 10.26
N PRO A 36 20.26 -6.51 10.90
CA PRO A 36 19.04 -6.99 10.25
C PRO A 36 18.70 -6.26 8.96
N GLU A 37 18.79 -4.95 8.96
CA GLU A 37 18.56 -4.10 7.79
C GLU A 37 19.47 -4.45 6.60
N GLN A 38 20.77 -4.62 6.86
CA GLN A 38 21.74 -4.97 5.82
C GLN A 38 21.49 -6.38 5.26
N ALA A 39 21.10 -7.28 6.12
CA ALA A 39 20.77 -8.63 5.73
C ALA A 39 19.55 -8.68 4.82
N HIS A 40 18.45 -8.00 5.19
CA HIS A 40 17.25 -7.89 4.35
C HIS A 40 17.55 -7.16 3.03
N THR A 41 18.36 -6.11 3.05
CA THR A 41 18.78 -5.41 1.82
C THR A 41 19.47 -6.37 0.85
N ASN A 42 20.40 -7.19 1.32
CA ASN A 42 21.10 -8.15 0.47
C ASN A 42 20.19 -9.28 -0.03
N ALA A 43 19.24 -9.75 0.81
CA ALA A 43 18.25 -10.76 0.40
C ALA A 43 17.36 -10.24 -0.73
N TRP A 44 16.87 -9.01 -0.62
CA TRP A 44 16.07 -8.40 -1.67
C TRP A 44 16.86 -8.13 -2.94
N ARG A 45 18.09 -7.63 -2.82
CA ARG A 45 18.98 -7.48 -4.00
C ARG A 45 19.16 -8.80 -4.72
N PHE A 46 19.49 -9.86 -3.98
CA PHE A 46 19.62 -11.21 -4.54
C PHE A 46 18.33 -11.66 -5.25
N THR A 47 17.18 -11.44 -4.62
CA THR A 47 15.87 -11.76 -5.19
C THR A 47 15.63 -11.02 -6.50
N PHE A 48 15.91 -9.73 -6.56
CA PHE A 48 15.75 -8.94 -7.78
C PHE A 48 16.67 -9.38 -8.91
N LEU A 49 17.95 -9.59 -8.61
CA LEU A 49 18.93 -10.04 -9.60
C LEU A 49 18.57 -11.41 -10.16
N SER A 50 18.16 -12.33 -9.31
CA SER A 50 17.72 -13.67 -9.72
C SER A 50 16.45 -13.62 -10.58
N ALA A 51 15.50 -12.77 -10.22
CA ALA A 51 14.27 -12.55 -10.98
C ALA A 51 14.54 -11.98 -12.37
N LEU A 52 15.48 -11.05 -12.47
CA LEU A 52 15.93 -10.47 -13.74
C LEU A 52 16.57 -11.53 -14.64
N ILE A 53 17.49 -12.34 -14.11
CA ILE A 53 18.14 -13.41 -14.87
C ILE A 53 17.09 -14.42 -15.36
N TRP A 54 16.18 -14.82 -14.49
CA TRP A 54 15.07 -15.70 -14.87
C TRP A 54 14.25 -15.12 -16.01
N LYS A 55 13.84 -13.85 -15.90
CA LYS A 55 13.02 -13.17 -16.91
C LYS A 55 13.74 -12.99 -18.24
N LEU A 56 15.03 -12.68 -18.20
CA LEU A 56 15.85 -12.61 -19.41
C LEU A 56 15.93 -13.97 -20.11
N ASN A 57 16.11 -15.05 -19.36
CA ASN A 57 16.16 -16.41 -19.95
C ASN A 57 14.80 -16.82 -20.52
N GLU A 58 13.70 -16.57 -19.80
CA GLU A 58 12.34 -16.85 -20.27
C GLU A 58 12.07 -16.18 -21.64
N ASN A 59 12.61 -14.98 -21.85
CA ASN A 59 12.48 -14.24 -23.10
C ASN A 59 13.60 -14.53 -24.12
N ARG A 60 14.45 -15.53 -23.87
CA ARG A 60 15.58 -15.92 -24.74
C ARG A 60 16.55 -14.76 -25.04
N LEU A 61 16.78 -13.92 -24.05
CA LEU A 61 17.66 -12.75 -24.14
C LEU A 61 19.06 -13.00 -23.57
N ILE A 62 19.33 -14.21 -23.06
CA ILE A 62 20.64 -14.64 -22.58
C ILE A 62 21.28 -15.48 -23.67
N SER A 63 22.53 -15.16 -24.03
CA SER A 63 23.31 -15.98 -24.96
C SER A 63 23.73 -17.30 -24.32
N ASP A 64 23.56 -18.41 -25.03
CA ASP A 64 23.84 -19.80 -24.52
C ASP A 64 25.27 -19.98 -23.99
N ASN A 65 26.23 -19.22 -24.52
CA ASN A 65 27.63 -19.28 -24.12
C ASN A 65 28.02 -18.20 -23.06
N SER A 66 27.04 -17.52 -22.50
CA SER A 66 27.28 -16.48 -21.51
C SER A 66 27.45 -17.04 -20.10
N LYS A 67 28.12 -16.27 -19.23
CA LYS A 67 28.17 -16.60 -17.80
C LYS A 67 26.81 -16.54 -17.14
N LEU A 68 25.91 -15.67 -17.63
CA LEU A 68 24.52 -15.62 -17.18
C LEU A 68 23.76 -16.90 -17.49
N ALA A 69 23.99 -17.53 -18.66
CA ALA A 69 23.37 -18.83 -19.00
C ALA A 69 23.83 -19.93 -18.04
N SER A 70 25.13 -19.99 -17.77
CA SER A 70 25.67 -20.95 -16.81
C SER A 70 25.12 -20.72 -15.39
N TYR A 71 24.97 -19.47 -14.97
CA TYR A 71 24.37 -19.11 -13.69
C TYR A 71 22.89 -19.49 -13.64
N TYR A 72 22.14 -19.25 -14.71
CA TYR A 72 20.74 -19.66 -14.83
C TYR A 72 20.58 -21.18 -14.74
N GLN A 73 21.39 -21.94 -15.49
CA GLN A 73 21.36 -23.41 -15.45
C GLN A 73 21.62 -23.93 -14.04
N TYR A 74 22.64 -23.39 -13.38
CA TYR A 74 22.93 -23.74 -12.00
C TYR A 74 21.75 -23.46 -11.06
N MET A 75 21.11 -22.29 -11.18
CA MET A 75 19.92 -21.94 -10.39
C MET A 75 18.77 -22.91 -10.68
N ASN A 76 18.54 -23.22 -11.95
CA ASN A 76 17.46 -24.11 -12.39
C ASN A 76 17.66 -25.54 -11.90
N ASP A 77 18.89 -26.09 -12.01
CA ASP A 77 19.22 -27.46 -11.58
C ASP A 77 19.16 -27.60 -10.06
N ALA A 78 19.62 -26.59 -9.33
CA ALA A 78 19.59 -26.57 -7.88
C ALA A 78 18.15 -26.49 -7.32
N TYR A 79 17.18 -25.95 -8.08
CA TYR A 79 15.89 -25.55 -7.52
C TYR A 79 14.66 -26.11 -8.22
N LYS A 80 14.75 -26.63 -9.46
CA LYS A 80 13.62 -27.16 -10.25
C LYS A 80 12.29 -26.49 -9.92
N PRO A 81 12.17 -25.16 -10.10
CA PRO A 81 11.01 -24.43 -9.61
C PRO A 81 9.77 -24.90 -10.37
N LYS A 82 8.71 -25.28 -9.64
CA LYS A 82 7.36 -25.28 -10.21
C LYS A 82 7.03 -23.84 -10.57
N ARG A 83 6.47 -23.60 -11.75
CA ARG A 83 6.22 -22.26 -12.34
C ARG A 83 5.55 -21.27 -11.37
N GLU A 84 4.72 -21.75 -10.45
CA GLU A 84 3.95 -20.95 -9.51
C GLU A 84 4.69 -20.58 -8.21
N SER A 85 5.87 -21.15 -7.95
CA SER A 85 6.60 -20.97 -6.68
C SER A 85 8.05 -20.50 -6.84
N TRP A 86 8.43 -19.99 -8.04
CA TRP A 86 9.82 -19.58 -8.29
C TRP A 86 10.29 -18.48 -7.33
N PHE A 87 9.43 -17.52 -7.04
CA PHE A 87 9.72 -16.41 -6.12
C PHE A 87 9.97 -16.93 -4.69
N LEU A 88 9.10 -17.82 -4.20
CA LEU A 88 9.27 -18.41 -2.86
C LEU A 88 10.59 -19.16 -2.73
N ASN A 89 10.94 -19.93 -3.75
CA ASN A 89 12.19 -20.67 -3.78
C ASN A 89 13.41 -19.72 -3.76
N ILE A 90 13.40 -18.66 -4.54
CA ILE A 90 14.46 -17.65 -4.54
C ILE A 90 14.52 -16.91 -3.20
N ALA A 91 13.38 -16.52 -2.64
CA ALA A 91 13.32 -15.85 -1.36
C ALA A 91 13.84 -16.71 -0.20
N GLU A 92 13.48 -18.03 -0.17
CA GLU A 92 14.04 -18.97 0.80
C GLU A 92 15.55 -19.17 0.66
N LYS A 93 16.06 -19.11 -0.56
CA LYS A 93 17.50 -19.21 -0.81
C LYS A 93 18.24 -17.92 -0.44
N GLY A 94 17.63 -16.77 -0.67
CA GLY A 94 18.12 -15.51 -0.15
C GLY A 94 18.28 -15.57 1.38
N LYS A 95 17.32 -16.15 2.09
CA LYS A 95 17.41 -16.42 3.53
C LYS A 95 18.55 -17.39 3.89
N ALA A 96 18.71 -18.49 3.15
CA ALA A 96 19.79 -19.46 3.38
C ALA A 96 21.18 -18.83 3.19
N LEU A 97 21.32 -17.97 2.17
CA LEU A 97 22.54 -17.16 1.98
C LEU A 97 22.82 -16.25 3.18
N LEU A 98 21.79 -15.65 3.75
CA LEU A 98 21.92 -14.78 4.91
C LEU A 98 22.35 -15.52 6.18
N LYS A 99 21.92 -16.79 6.32
CA LYS A 99 22.28 -17.65 7.47
C LYS A 99 23.73 -18.15 7.40
N GLY A 100 24.50 -17.78 6.37
CA GLY A 100 25.86 -18.32 6.17
C GLY A 100 25.87 -19.83 5.97
N ILE A 101 24.70 -20.43 5.71
CA ILE A 101 24.60 -21.88 5.42
C ILE A 101 25.36 -22.09 4.12
N LYS A 102 26.38 -22.95 4.15
CA LYS A 102 27.09 -23.43 2.97
C LYS A 102 26.07 -24.09 2.03
N THR A 103 25.46 -23.28 1.18
CA THR A 103 24.64 -23.80 0.09
C THR A 103 25.56 -24.15 -1.06
N HIS A 104 25.14 -25.02 -1.96
CA HIS A 104 25.89 -25.41 -3.16
C HIS A 104 26.37 -24.22 -4.04
N TRP A 105 25.94 -22.98 -3.73
CA TRP A 105 26.34 -21.72 -4.35
C TRP A 105 27.82 -21.38 -4.21
N VAL A 106 28.49 -21.91 -3.17
CA VAL A 106 29.91 -21.65 -2.90
C VAL A 106 30.82 -22.34 -3.90
N SER A 107 30.31 -23.26 -4.70
CA SER A 107 31.08 -23.97 -5.72
C SER A 107 30.99 -23.39 -7.14
N PHE A 108 30.21 -22.32 -7.35
CA PHE A 108 30.24 -21.61 -8.61
C PHE A 108 31.56 -20.80 -8.66
N ASP A 109 32.43 -21.18 -9.58
CA ASP A 109 33.80 -20.67 -9.68
C ASP A 109 33.82 -19.23 -10.24
N PHE A 110 33.74 -18.25 -9.34
CA PHE A 110 33.97 -16.85 -9.68
C PHE A 110 35.48 -16.49 -9.75
N GLY A 111 36.32 -17.47 -10.10
CA GLY A 111 37.77 -17.32 -10.17
C GLY A 111 38.50 -17.79 -8.91
N GLU A 112 39.65 -18.42 -9.12
CA GLU A 112 40.48 -19.09 -8.13
C GLU A 112 40.87 -18.16 -6.97
N THR A 113 40.12 -18.18 -5.88
CA THR A 113 40.64 -17.86 -4.55
C THR A 113 39.78 -18.57 -3.49
N SER A 114 40.42 -19.41 -2.73
CA SER A 114 39.89 -20.28 -1.67
C SER A 114 39.42 -19.55 -0.42
N SER A 115 38.63 -18.48 -0.55
CA SER A 115 37.95 -17.85 0.56
C SER A 115 36.46 -18.10 0.48
N VAL A 116 35.84 -18.51 1.57
CA VAL A 116 34.39 -18.70 1.70
C VAL A 116 33.72 -17.43 1.19
N ALA A 117 32.99 -17.53 0.06
CA ALA A 117 32.28 -16.38 -0.51
C ALA A 117 31.23 -15.91 0.47
N THR A 118 31.33 -14.66 0.91
CA THR A 118 30.31 -14.07 1.76
C THR A 118 29.03 -13.80 0.94
N PRO A 119 27.85 -13.86 1.53
CA PRO A 119 26.59 -13.53 0.84
C PRO A 119 26.62 -12.22 0.07
N LEU A 120 27.26 -11.20 0.63
CA LEU A 120 27.44 -9.90 -0.02
C LEU A 120 28.27 -9.98 -1.31
N ARG A 121 29.32 -10.80 -1.32
CA ARG A 121 30.17 -11.00 -2.49
C ARG A 121 29.38 -11.62 -3.64
N ILE A 122 28.59 -12.65 -3.35
CA ILE A 122 27.72 -13.31 -4.36
C ILE A 122 26.74 -12.29 -4.99
N VAL A 123 26.09 -11.48 -4.17
CA VAL A 123 25.16 -10.45 -4.64
C VAL A 123 25.86 -9.44 -5.55
N ASN A 124 27.03 -8.95 -5.14
CA ASN A 124 27.79 -7.96 -5.91
C ASN A 124 28.29 -8.53 -7.25
N GLU A 125 28.89 -9.72 -7.24
CA GLU A 125 29.38 -10.38 -8.46
C GLU A 125 28.23 -10.71 -9.43
N THR A 126 27.08 -11.14 -8.91
CA THR A 126 25.87 -11.35 -9.73
C THR A 126 25.38 -10.05 -10.36
N GLN A 127 25.37 -8.97 -9.60
CA GLN A 127 24.98 -7.66 -10.10
C GLN A 127 25.92 -7.17 -11.20
N GLU A 128 27.23 -7.26 -10.99
CA GLU A 128 28.24 -6.85 -11.98
C GLU A 128 28.13 -7.66 -13.26
N LEU A 129 27.94 -8.98 -13.15
CA LEU A 129 27.75 -9.86 -14.29
C LEU A 129 26.49 -9.47 -15.09
N LEU A 130 25.38 -9.27 -14.41
CA LEU A 130 24.12 -8.89 -15.04
C LEU A 130 24.19 -7.50 -15.70
N MET A 131 24.89 -6.53 -15.09
CA MET A 131 25.10 -5.22 -15.67
C MET A 131 25.95 -5.29 -16.95
N LYS A 132 27.01 -6.14 -16.93
CA LYS A 132 27.91 -6.33 -18.07
C LYS A 132 27.23 -7.02 -19.25
N GLU A 133 26.40 -8.03 -18.99
CA GLU A 133 25.74 -8.83 -19.99
C GLU A 133 24.28 -8.39 -20.26
N TRP A 134 23.86 -7.21 -19.79
CA TRP A 134 22.52 -6.70 -19.99
C TRP A 134 22.23 -6.51 -21.48
N PRO A 135 21.10 -7.07 -22.01
CA PRO A 135 20.77 -6.96 -23.42
C PRO A 135 20.59 -5.52 -23.87
N GLU A 136 21.22 -5.15 -24.99
CA GLU A 136 21.17 -3.79 -25.53
C GLU A 136 19.72 -3.39 -25.86
N GLY A 137 19.35 -2.15 -25.55
CA GLY A 137 18.03 -1.58 -25.82
C GLY A 137 16.88 -2.17 -24.97
N LYS A 138 17.15 -3.13 -24.07
CA LYS A 138 16.11 -3.70 -23.22
C LYS A 138 15.98 -2.96 -21.90
N THR A 139 14.73 -2.83 -21.44
CA THR A 139 14.40 -2.31 -20.12
C THR A 139 13.57 -3.33 -19.34
N ALA A 140 13.69 -3.31 -18.02
CA ALA A 140 12.90 -4.14 -17.12
C ALA A 140 12.27 -3.30 -16.00
N ARG A 141 11.10 -3.73 -15.57
CA ARG A 141 10.39 -3.17 -14.39
C ARG A 141 10.04 -4.29 -13.44
N ILE A 142 10.53 -4.18 -12.21
CA ILE A 142 10.10 -5.03 -11.10
C ILE A 142 9.03 -4.26 -10.34
N LEU A 143 7.84 -4.83 -10.24
CA LEU A 143 6.68 -4.21 -9.61
C LEU A 143 6.35 -5.00 -8.34
N ILE A 144 6.46 -4.36 -7.18
CA ILE A 144 6.23 -5.00 -5.87
C ILE A 144 4.97 -4.42 -5.26
N ASP A 145 3.97 -5.27 -5.09
CA ASP A 145 2.65 -4.90 -4.57
C ASP A 145 2.24 -5.84 -3.42
N ARG A 146 1.19 -5.47 -2.66
CA ARG A 146 0.59 -6.27 -1.58
C ARG A 146 1.50 -6.54 -0.38
N LEU A 147 2.36 -5.60 -0.05
CA LEU A 147 3.21 -5.67 1.15
C LEU A 147 2.41 -5.63 2.46
N ASP A 148 1.23 -5.06 2.42
CA ASP A 148 0.31 -4.94 3.55
C ASP A 148 -0.34 -6.27 3.98
N ASP A 149 -0.43 -7.26 3.10
CA ASP A 149 -1.01 -8.56 3.42
C ASP A 149 -0.25 -9.29 4.54
N SER A 150 1.05 -9.06 4.64
CA SER A 150 1.96 -9.67 5.64
C SER A 150 2.35 -8.71 6.77
N TRP A 151 1.91 -7.46 6.71
CA TRP A 151 2.29 -6.46 7.69
C TRP A 151 1.63 -6.71 9.05
N ASP A 152 2.47 -6.82 10.09
CA ASP A 152 2.05 -6.99 11.48
C ASP A 152 2.69 -5.98 12.45
N ALA A 153 3.42 -5.00 11.90
CA ALA A 153 4.18 -3.98 12.62
C ALA A 153 5.28 -4.54 13.56
N SER A 154 5.69 -5.81 13.38
CA SER A 154 6.85 -6.35 14.07
C SER A 154 8.15 -5.68 13.60
N GLU A 155 9.20 -5.73 14.42
CA GLU A 155 10.52 -5.27 14.02
C GLU A 155 11.01 -5.98 12.76
N ASP A 156 10.71 -7.26 12.61
CA ASP A 156 11.08 -8.07 11.45
C ASP A 156 10.39 -7.56 10.18
N ALA A 157 9.09 -7.27 10.26
CA ALA A 157 8.34 -6.68 9.17
C ALA A 157 8.91 -5.29 8.78
N MET A 158 9.24 -4.47 9.78
CA MET A 158 9.86 -3.16 9.54
C MET A 158 11.22 -3.28 8.83
N TYR A 159 12.13 -4.09 9.35
CA TYR A 159 13.45 -4.28 8.72
C TYR A 159 13.37 -4.88 7.32
N THR A 160 12.37 -5.70 7.06
CA THR A 160 12.18 -6.26 5.73
C THR A 160 11.72 -5.23 4.73
N ILE A 161 10.78 -4.35 5.09
CA ILE A 161 10.36 -3.27 4.20
C ILE A 161 11.49 -2.25 4.03
N ILE A 162 12.20 -1.89 5.09
CA ILE A 162 13.37 -1.01 5.00
C ILE A 162 14.43 -1.60 4.05
N GLY A 163 14.77 -2.88 4.24
CA GLY A 163 15.70 -3.58 3.37
C GLY A 163 15.23 -3.64 1.91
N LEU A 164 13.93 -3.82 1.68
CA LEU A 164 13.31 -3.76 0.35
C LEU A 164 13.51 -2.40 -0.30
N LEU A 165 13.19 -1.30 0.40
CA LEU A 165 13.32 0.06 -0.12
C LEU A 165 14.77 0.40 -0.45
N LYS A 166 15.72 0.02 0.44
CA LYS A 166 17.15 0.21 0.20
C LYS A 166 17.65 -0.64 -0.98
N ALA A 167 17.22 -1.89 -1.08
CA ALA A 167 17.57 -2.76 -2.21
C ALA A 167 17.03 -2.22 -3.54
N ALA A 168 15.79 -1.73 -3.56
CA ALA A 168 15.20 -1.10 -4.74
C ALA A 168 16.02 0.11 -5.20
N ASN A 169 16.40 1.00 -4.27
CA ASN A 169 17.22 2.16 -4.58
C ASN A 169 18.60 1.75 -5.13
N LEU A 170 19.26 0.74 -4.53
CA LEU A 170 20.55 0.26 -5.00
C LEU A 170 20.47 -0.30 -6.43
N ILE A 171 19.45 -1.08 -6.75
CA ILE A 171 19.24 -1.61 -8.11
C ILE A 171 18.92 -0.47 -9.09
N ASN A 172 18.01 0.44 -8.74
CA ASN A 172 17.64 1.58 -9.59
C ASN A 172 18.88 2.44 -9.93
N THR A 173 19.72 2.68 -8.94
CA THR A 173 20.97 3.45 -9.12
C THR A 173 21.98 2.69 -10.00
N ALA A 174 22.19 1.39 -9.73
CA ALA A 174 23.18 0.60 -10.43
C ALA A 174 22.86 0.41 -11.91
N PHE A 175 21.59 0.17 -12.25
CA PHE A 175 21.15 -0.10 -13.61
C PHE A 175 20.72 1.12 -14.42
N ALA A 176 20.72 2.31 -13.84
CA ALA A 176 20.51 3.61 -14.52
C ALA A 176 19.40 3.57 -15.59
N ASN A 177 18.14 3.49 -15.19
CA ASN A 177 16.95 3.41 -16.04
C ASN A 177 16.77 2.12 -16.89
N LYS A 178 17.77 1.26 -17.01
CA LYS A 178 17.61 -0.05 -17.67
C LYS A 178 16.70 -0.97 -16.85
N VAL A 179 16.88 -0.95 -15.53
CA VAL A 179 16.02 -1.65 -14.58
C VAL A 179 15.46 -0.66 -13.57
N ILE A 180 14.16 -0.71 -13.33
CA ILE A 180 13.52 0.06 -12.26
C ILE A 180 12.69 -0.89 -11.39
N VAL A 181 12.93 -0.84 -10.10
CA VAL A 181 12.13 -1.49 -9.06
C VAL A 181 11.17 -0.45 -8.52
N SER A 182 9.88 -0.70 -8.65
CA SER A 182 8.80 0.14 -8.13
C SER A 182 8.09 -0.59 -6.98
N VAL A 183 8.04 0.03 -5.83
CA VAL A 183 7.44 -0.53 -4.61
C VAL A 183 6.15 0.23 -4.31
N PHE A 184 5.02 -0.49 -4.31
CA PHE A 184 3.72 0.06 -3.94
C PHE A 184 3.49 -0.22 -2.46
N LEU A 185 3.47 0.85 -1.66
CA LEU A 185 3.38 0.77 -0.22
C LEU A 185 2.28 1.70 0.29
N ARG A 186 1.55 1.27 1.30
CA ARG A 186 0.56 2.12 1.98
C ARG A 186 1.28 3.21 2.77
N SER A 187 0.77 4.43 2.71
CA SER A 187 1.36 5.58 3.40
C SER A 187 1.41 5.39 4.92
N ASP A 188 0.40 4.74 5.52
CA ASP A 188 0.36 4.48 6.96
C ASP A 188 1.45 3.48 7.41
N ILE A 189 1.84 2.54 6.55
CA ILE A 189 3.00 1.67 6.81
C ILE A 189 4.29 2.47 6.67
N TYR A 190 4.44 3.23 5.58
CA TYR A 190 5.64 4.02 5.33
C TYR A 190 5.91 5.06 6.41
N ASP A 191 4.89 5.74 6.90
CA ASP A 191 4.97 6.74 7.97
C ASP A 191 5.43 6.17 9.33
N ASN A 192 5.36 4.85 9.51
CA ASN A 192 5.84 4.14 10.69
C ASN A 192 7.27 3.59 10.54
N LEU A 193 7.90 3.75 9.37
CA LEU A 193 9.27 3.32 9.16
C LEU A 193 10.24 4.44 9.54
N TYR A 194 11.25 4.10 10.35
CA TYR A 194 12.33 5.01 10.73
C TYR A 194 13.66 4.32 10.43
N PHE A 195 14.43 4.87 9.50
CA PHE A 195 15.72 4.34 9.12
C PHE A 195 16.65 5.44 8.60
N ASP A 196 17.94 5.18 8.69
CA ASP A 196 18.95 6.08 8.14
C ASP A 196 18.79 6.19 6.61
N ASP A 197 19.13 7.38 6.06
CA ASP A 197 19.03 7.68 4.64
C ASP A 197 17.59 7.74 4.05
N GLN A 198 16.55 7.76 4.88
CA GLN A 198 15.17 7.91 4.41
C GLN A 198 14.96 9.19 3.60
N ASP A 199 15.68 10.25 3.95
CA ASP A 199 15.68 11.53 3.23
C ASP A 199 16.16 11.40 1.78
N LYS A 200 17.11 10.50 1.51
CA LYS A 200 17.61 10.22 0.16
C LYS A 200 16.60 9.51 -0.73
N LEU A 201 15.68 8.77 -0.12
CA LEU A 201 14.61 8.09 -0.87
C LEU A 201 13.49 9.02 -1.27
N ARG A 202 13.24 10.10 -0.51
CA ARG A 202 12.13 11.04 -0.74
C ARG A 202 12.08 11.62 -2.15
N GLN A 203 13.22 11.78 -2.82
CA GLN A 203 13.25 12.26 -4.20
C GLN A 203 12.67 11.27 -5.22
N TYR A 204 12.50 10.00 -4.83
CA TYR A 204 11.96 8.93 -5.67
C TYR A 204 10.55 8.49 -5.22
N GLU A 205 9.99 9.15 -4.19
CA GLU A 205 8.67 8.86 -3.68
C GLU A 205 7.62 9.63 -4.48
N GLU A 206 6.56 8.94 -4.82
CA GLU A 206 5.37 9.54 -5.42
C GLU A 206 4.14 9.15 -4.60
N LEU A 207 3.51 10.14 -3.99
CA LEU A 207 2.29 9.94 -3.24
C LEU A 207 1.09 9.96 -4.18
N LEU A 208 0.42 8.81 -4.32
CA LEU A 208 -0.78 8.68 -5.12
C LEU A 208 -1.98 9.26 -4.38
N LEU A 209 -2.33 10.49 -4.70
CA LEU A 209 -3.49 11.19 -4.17
C LEU A 209 -4.60 11.25 -5.22
N TRP A 210 -5.83 11.03 -4.76
CA TRP A 210 -7.01 11.12 -5.58
C TRP A 210 -7.76 12.41 -5.29
N ASN A 211 -7.90 13.26 -6.28
CA ASN A 211 -8.78 14.41 -6.18
C ASN A 211 -10.25 14.05 -6.49
N ASN A 212 -11.16 14.97 -6.29
CA ASN A 212 -12.58 14.71 -6.48
C ASN A 212 -12.93 14.43 -7.95
N ASP A 213 -12.24 15.05 -8.88
CA ASP A 213 -12.50 14.88 -10.32
C ASP A 213 -11.98 13.53 -10.82
N ASP A 214 -10.82 13.08 -10.31
CA ASP A 214 -10.30 11.74 -10.58
C ASP A 214 -11.28 10.66 -10.11
N LEU A 215 -11.81 10.80 -8.91
CA LEU A 215 -12.78 9.85 -8.35
C LEU A 215 -14.09 9.80 -9.16
N LYS A 216 -14.58 10.96 -9.60
CA LYS A 216 -15.72 11.02 -10.53
C LYS A 216 -15.38 10.36 -11.86
N GLY A 217 -14.20 10.67 -12.40
CA GLY A 217 -13.71 10.09 -13.65
C GLY A 217 -13.67 8.58 -13.63
N ILE A 218 -13.21 7.95 -12.53
CA ILE A 218 -13.18 6.49 -12.39
C ILE A 218 -14.59 5.88 -12.54
N ILE A 219 -15.61 6.44 -11.90
CA ILE A 219 -16.98 5.92 -11.99
C ILE A 219 -17.52 6.11 -13.40
N ALA A 220 -17.38 7.31 -13.94
CA ALA A 220 -17.86 7.61 -15.27
C ALA A 220 -17.20 6.73 -16.35
N GLU A 221 -15.90 6.53 -16.28
CA GLU A 221 -15.17 5.69 -17.21
C GLU A 221 -15.59 4.21 -17.10
N ARG A 222 -15.80 3.69 -15.88
CA ARG A 222 -16.33 2.33 -15.69
C ARG A 222 -17.69 2.15 -16.31
N VAL A 223 -18.59 3.11 -16.15
CA VAL A 223 -19.93 3.10 -16.77
C VAL A 223 -19.79 3.16 -18.30
N ARG A 224 -18.96 4.07 -18.81
CA ARG A 224 -18.69 4.22 -20.26
C ARG A 224 -18.23 2.89 -20.87
N VAL A 225 -17.27 2.22 -20.25
CA VAL A 225 -16.73 0.95 -20.73
C VAL A 225 -17.77 -0.17 -20.61
N SER A 226 -18.45 -0.27 -19.45
CA SER A 226 -19.41 -1.34 -19.19
C SER A 226 -20.63 -1.30 -20.13
N LEU A 227 -21.05 -0.11 -20.53
CA LEU A 227 -22.18 0.09 -21.45
C LEU A 227 -21.72 0.29 -22.91
N SER A 228 -20.42 0.15 -23.20
CA SER A 228 -19.85 0.37 -24.53
C SER A 228 -20.23 1.73 -25.13
N LEU A 229 -20.37 2.74 -24.29
CA LEU A 229 -20.66 4.10 -24.71
C LEU A 229 -19.43 4.65 -25.45
N GLY A 230 -19.60 5.17 -26.64
CA GLY A 230 -18.50 5.74 -27.42
C GLY A 230 -17.83 6.95 -26.74
N ASN A 231 -17.53 7.98 -27.48
CA ASN A 231 -16.93 9.20 -26.97
C ASN A 231 -17.99 10.12 -26.33
N VAL A 232 -18.44 9.78 -25.09
CA VAL A 232 -19.42 10.53 -24.31
C VAL A 232 -18.71 11.34 -23.24
N ASP A 233 -19.16 12.59 -23.02
CA ASP A 233 -18.66 13.41 -21.92
C ASP A 233 -18.92 12.73 -20.56
N LEU A 234 -17.85 12.56 -19.80
CA LEU A 234 -17.92 11.91 -18.49
C LEU A 234 -18.86 12.65 -17.50
N SER A 235 -19.02 13.97 -17.66
CA SER A 235 -19.95 14.76 -16.84
C SER A 235 -21.40 14.38 -17.09
N GLN A 236 -21.76 14.03 -18.33
CA GLN A 236 -23.12 13.58 -18.70
C GLN A 236 -23.43 12.21 -18.09
N ILE A 237 -22.43 11.35 -17.92
CA ILE A 237 -22.62 10.04 -17.32
C ILE A 237 -23.12 10.19 -15.87
N TRP A 238 -22.55 11.12 -15.11
CA TRP A 238 -23.00 11.41 -13.74
C TRP A 238 -24.45 11.92 -13.69
N SER A 239 -24.79 12.87 -14.54
CA SER A 239 -26.16 13.40 -14.61
C SER A 239 -27.21 12.38 -15.04
N ASN A 240 -26.79 11.39 -15.82
CA ASN A 240 -27.67 10.28 -16.25
C ASN A 240 -27.75 9.14 -15.20
N LEU A 241 -26.74 9.01 -14.36
CA LEU A 241 -26.69 7.96 -13.33
C LEU A 241 -27.45 8.35 -12.07
N PHE A 242 -27.39 9.62 -11.68
CA PHE A 242 -27.97 10.13 -10.45
C PHE A 242 -29.12 11.12 -10.69
N SER A 243 -30.10 11.09 -9.81
CA SER A 243 -31.18 12.07 -9.77
C SER A 243 -30.63 13.47 -9.48
N THR A 244 -31.24 14.49 -10.07
CA THR A 244 -30.94 15.90 -9.81
C THR A 244 -31.49 16.40 -8.46
N LYS A 245 -32.28 15.58 -7.76
CA LYS A 245 -32.81 15.93 -6.44
C LYS A 245 -31.69 16.14 -5.43
N PRO A 246 -31.74 17.21 -4.63
CA PRO A 246 -30.69 17.50 -3.67
C PRO A 246 -30.72 16.51 -2.48
N TYR A 247 -29.53 16.17 -2.01
CA TYR A 247 -29.36 15.44 -0.73
C TYR A 247 -29.66 16.36 0.47
N ARG A 248 -29.78 15.77 1.68
CA ARG A 248 -30.10 16.54 2.92
C ARG A 248 -29.21 17.77 3.14
N SER A 249 -27.94 17.71 2.75
CA SER A 249 -26.98 18.83 2.82
C SER A 249 -27.10 19.84 1.68
N LYS A 250 -28.12 19.71 0.81
CA LYS A 250 -28.21 20.42 -0.49
C LYS A 250 -27.00 20.19 -1.39
N ALA A 251 -26.20 19.18 -1.11
CA ALA A 251 -25.06 18.80 -1.92
C ALA A 251 -25.50 17.97 -3.12
N PRO A 252 -24.83 18.02 -4.27
CA PRO A 252 -25.04 17.11 -5.38
C PRO A 252 -24.57 15.69 -5.00
N ALA A 253 -25.05 14.66 -5.72
CA ALA A 253 -24.81 13.26 -5.42
C ALA A 253 -23.33 12.91 -5.30
N GLU A 254 -22.53 13.37 -6.26
CA GLU A 254 -21.10 13.12 -6.31
C GLU A 254 -20.39 13.65 -5.06
N LYS A 255 -20.70 14.86 -4.62
CA LYS A 255 -20.11 15.40 -3.41
C LYS A 255 -20.53 14.63 -2.16
N TYR A 256 -21.80 14.22 -2.08
CA TYR A 256 -22.30 13.43 -0.97
C TYR A 256 -21.55 12.09 -0.83
N ILE A 257 -21.32 11.42 -1.95
CA ILE A 257 -20.61 10.14 -1.98
C ILE A 257 -19.12 10.32 -1.69
N ILE A 258 -18.45 11.27 -2.36
CA ILE A 258 -17.02 11.53 -2.16
C ILE A 258 -16.70 11.85 -0.70
N ASP A 259 -17.49 12.71 -0.06
CA ASP A 259 -17.29 13.09 1.34
C ASP A 259 -17.35 11.88 2.32
N ARG A 260 -17.83 10.72 1.87
CA ARG A 260 -17.99 9.49 2.69
C ARG A 260 -17.06 8.36 2.31
N THR A 261 -16.27 8.50 1.26
CA THR A 261 -15.45 7.41 0.70
C THR A 261 -13.96 7.53 1.01
N PHE A 262 -13.56 8.39 1.96
CA PHE A 262 -12.15 8.60 2.32
C PHE A 262 -11.24 8.88 1.11
N LYS A 263 -11.81 9.41 0.01
CA LYS A 263 -11.14 9.62 -1.29
C LYS A 263 -10.41 8.38 -1.82
N ARG A 264 -10.91 7.20 -1.49
CA ARG A 264 -10.36 5.92 -1.97
C ARG A 264 -11.17 5.41 -3.16
N PRO A 265 -10.54 5.05 -4.30
CA PRO A 265 -11.26 4.53 -5.46
C PRO A 265 -12.12 3.30 -5.17
N ARG A 266 -11.63 2.35 -4.36
CA ARG A 266 -12.40 1.15 -3.97
C ARG A 266 -13.68 1.51 -3.23
N ASP A 267 -13.60 2.47 -2.31
CA ASP A 267 -14.74 2.92 -1.53
C ASP A 267 -15.78 3.60 -2.42
N MET A 268 -15.30 4.45 -3.33
CA MET A 268 -16.14 5.13 -4.32
C MET A 268 -16.91 4.13 -5.20
N ILE A 269 -16.19 3.15 -5.75
CA ILE A 269 -16.79 2.09 -6.58
C ILE A 269 -17.80 1.27 -5.79
N SER A 270 -17.47 0.87 -4.56
CA SER A 270 -18.34 0.04 -3.72
C SER A 270 -19.60 0.79 -3.32
N PHE A 271 -19.48 2.06 -2.95
CA PHE A 271 -20.62 2.87 -2.54
C PHE A 271 -21.59 3.11 -3.71
N VAL A 272 -21.07 3.53 -4.87
CA VAL A 272 -21.89 3.73 -6.07
C VAL A 272 -22.57 2.41 -6.50
N ARG A 273 -21.84 1.29 -6.45
CA ARG A 273 -22.43 -0.04 -6.74
C ARG A 273 -23.59 -0.36 -5.78
N PHE A 274 -23.42 -0.17 -4.48
CA PHE A 274 -24.50 -0.43 -3.52
C PHE A 274 -25.69 0.51 -3.72
N ALA A 275 -25.46 1.77 -4.07
CA ALA A 275 -26.53 2.72 -4.40
C ALA A 275 -27.29 2.30 -5.66
N LEU A 276 -26.59 1.81 -6.69
CA LEU A 276 -27.19 1.28 -7.90
C LEU A 276 -28.02 0.02 -7.62
N GLU A 277 -27.51 -0.90 -6.79
CA GLU A 277 -28.27 -2.11 -6.37
C GLU A 277 -29.58 -1.74 -5.66
N GLN A 278 -29.57 -0.69 -4.83
CA GLN A 278 -30.80 -0.20 -4.17
C GLN A 278 -31.77 0.45 -5.17
N ALA A 279 -31.26 1.25 -6.11
CA ALA A 279 -32.09 1.85 -7.16
C ALA A 279 -32.80 0.77 -8.01
N ILE A 280 -32.06 -0.27 -8.42
CA ILE A 280 -32.63 -1.42 -9.15
C ILE A 280 -33.70 -2.11 -8.31
N LYS A 281 -33.45 -2.37 -7.02
CA LYS A 281 -34.42 -3.00 -6.11
C LYS A 281 -35.69 -2.18 -5.93
N ASN A 282 -35.55 -0.85 -5.97
CA ASN A 282 -36.68 0.09 -5.83
C ASN A 282 -37.31 0.47 -7.18
N GLU A 283 -36.88 -0.17 -8.29
CA GLU A 283 -37.38 0.08 -9.65
C GLU A 283 -37.19 1.55 -10.10
N HIS A 284 -36.17 2.22 -9.61
CA HIS A 284 -35.83 3.59 -10.01
C HIS A 284 -35.00 3.59 -11.31
N SER A 285 -35.32 4.52 -12.24
CA SER A 285 -34.57 4.69 -13.50
C SER A 285 -33.20 5.36 -13.32
N VAL A 286 -33.01 6.07 -12.23
CA VAL A 286 -31.76 6.73 -11.81
C VAL A 286 -31.57 6.52 -10.31
N ILE A 287 -30.34 6.66 -9.82
CA ILE A 287 -30.06 6.54 -8.39
C ILE A 287 -30.61 7.77 -7.66
N GLU A 288 -31.63 7.53 -6.83
CA GLU A 288 -32.26 8.55 -6.00
C GLU A 288 -31.48 8.79 -4.68
N PRO A 289 -31.65 9.95 -4.03
CA PRO A 289 -31.06 10.20 -2.71
C PRO A 289 -31.45 9.18 -1.63
N SER A 290 -32.66 8.61 -1.73
CA SER A 290 -33.14 7.52 -0.86
C SER A 290 -32.34 6.24 -1.03
N ASP A 291 -32.00 5.88 -2.28
CA ASP A 291 -31.22 4.67 -2.59
C ASP A 291 -29.79 4.78 -2.05
N THR A 292 -29.18 5.94 -2.26
CA THR A 292 -27.83 6.21 -1.73
C THR A 292 -27.81 6.17 -0.21
N ARG A 293 -28.83 6.70 0.48
CA ARG A 293 -28.93 6.65 1.93
C ARG A 293 -29.11 5.22 2.44
N LEU A 294 -29.99 4.44 1.82
CA LEU A 294 -30.18 3.02 2.19
C LEU A 294 -28.91 2.21 1.96
N ALA A 295 -28.21 2.46 0.84
CA ALA A 295 -26.93 1.83 0.55
C ALA A 295 -25.86 2.17 1.59
N GLU A 296 -25.81 3.43 2.05
CA GLU A 296 -24.93 3.86 3.13
C GLU A 296 -25.20 3.14 4.45
N GLU A 297 -26.47 3.15 4.87
CA GLU A 297 -26.90 2.62 6.17
C GLU A 297 -26.83 1.08 6.24
N GLU A 298 -27.25 0.37 5.18
CA GLU A 298 -27.40 -1.07 5.20
C GLU A 298 -26.16 -1.85 4.78
N LYS A 299 -25.34 -1.29 3.87
CA LYS A 299 -24.21 -2.02 3.28
C LYS A 299 -22.88 -1.31 3.44
N TYR A 300 -22.77 -0.08 2.95
CA TYR A 300 -21.48 0.59 2.83
C TYR A 300 -20.81 0.83 4.19
N SER A 301 -21.53 1.45 5.14
CA SER A 301 -20.97 1.73 6.47
C SER A 301 -20.58 0.47 7.22
N GLN A 302 -21.37 -0.61 7.10
CA GLN A 302 -21.09 -1.90 7.73
C GLN A 302 -19.86 -2.57 7.11
N SER A 303 -19.75 -2.55 5.78
CA SER A 303 -18.59 -3.09 5.07
C SER A 303 -17.32 -2.35 5.49
N LYS A 304 -17.38 -1.03 5.47
CA LYS A 304 -16.24 -0.17 5.82
C LYS A 304 -15.78 -0.36 7.26
N PHE A 305 -16.72 -0.52 8.18
CA PHE A 305 -16.41 -0.82 9.58
C PHE A 305 -15.68 -2.17 9.74
N LYS A 306 -16.14 -3.20 9.02
CA LYS A 306 -15.49 -4.52 9.01
C LYS A 306 -14.09 -4.46 8.39
N ASP A 307 -13.94 -3.77 7.26
CA ASP A 307 -12.64 -3.62 6.61
C ASP A 307 -11.63 -2.97 7.54
N LEU A 308 -12.03 -1.90 8.23
CA LEU A 308 -11.18 -1.20 9.19
C LEU A 308 -10.72 -2.11 10.35
N ILE A 309 -11.60 -2.95 10.86
CA ILE A 309 -11.26 -3.93 11.89
C ILE A 309 -10.28 -4.96 11.33
N ILE A 310 -10.57 -5.56 10.18
CA ILE A 310 -9.74 -6.60 9.57
C ILE A 310 -8.33 -6.08 9.27
N GLU A 311 -8.21 -4.88 8.73
CA GLU A 311 -6.94 -4.25 8.40
C GLU A 311 -6.05 -4.02 9.64
N ASN A 312 -6.65 -3.77 10.82
CA ASN A 312 -5.90 -3.29 11.98
C ASN A 312 -5.94 -4.22 13.21
N GLN A 313 -6.80 -5.25 13.23
CA GLN A 313 -6.98 -6.10 14.43
C GLN A 313 -5.73 -6.92 14.83
N LYS A 314 -4.84 -7.22 13.89
CA LYS A 314 -3.58 -7.92 14.21
C LYS A 314 -2.69 -7.07 15.11
N GLN A 315 -2.58 -5.77 14.79
CA GLN A 315 -1.77 -4.82 15.55
C GLN A 315 -2.52 -4.28 16.78
N PHE A 316 -3.83 -4.07 16.66
CA PHE A 316 -4.69 -3.50 17.71
C PHE A 316 -5.88 -4.42 18.00
N PRO A 317 -5.71 -5.51 18.78
CA PRO A 317 -6.78 -6.47 19.04
C PRO A 317 -8.05 -5.87 19.66
N PHE A 318 -7.93 -4.72 20.33
CA PHE A 318 -9.03 -3.99 20.96
C PHE A 318 -9.81 -3.08 20.02
N ILE A 319 -9.39 -2.96 18.73
CA ILE A 319 -9.97 -1.97 17.79
C ILE A 319 -11.49 -2.12 17.63
N SER A 320 -11.99 -3.34 17.55
CA SER A 320 -13.43 -3.59 17.44
C SER A 320 -14.20 -3.01 18.62
N ASN A 321 -13.74 -3.24 19.85
CA ASN A 321 -14.36 -2.72 21.05
C ASN A 321 -14.25 -1.20 21.16
N LEU A 322 -13.09 -0.65 20.79
CA LEU A 322 -12.87 0.79 20.74
C LEU A 322 -13.84 1.46 19.76
N LEU A 323 -13.94 0.97 18.54
CA LEU A 323 -14.83 1.54 17.53
C LEU A 323 -16.31 1.42 17.94
N ASN A 324 -16.71 0.27 18.52
CA ASN A 324 -18.06 0.08 19.04
C ASN A 324 -18.39 1.04 20.21
N SER A 325 -17.39 1.48 20.98
CA SER A 325 -17.59 2.44 22.08
C SER A 325 -18.04 3.83 21.59
N PHE A 326 -17.85 4.13 20.29
CA PHE A 326 -18.36 5.37 19.69
C PHE A 326 -19.84 5.30 19.27
N SER A 327 -20.45 4.11 19.32
CA SER A 327 -21.87 3.96 19.00
C SER A 327 -22.74 4.84 19.89
N GLY A 328 -23.71 5.54 19.28
CA GLY A 328 -24.59 6.47 19.99
C GLY A 328 -23.94 7.79 20.45
N SER A 329 -22.66 8.02 20.15
CA SER A 329 -21.98 9.27 20.50
C SER A 329 -22.44 10.44 19.65
N LEU A 330 -22.30 11.67 20.18
CA LEU A 330 -22.50 12.90 19.41
C LEU A 330 -21.47 12.98 18.27
N HIS A 331 -21.82 13.71 17.21
CA HIS A 331 -20.95 13.92 16.05
C HIS A 331 -19.64 14.65 16.38
N THR A 332 -19.59 15.34 17.52
CA THR A 332 -18.41 16.10 17.95
C THR A 332 -18.03 15.61 19.34
N ILE A 333 -16.76 15.33 19.54
CA ILE A 333 -16.19 14.93 20.82
C ILE A 333 -15.03 15.85 21.18
N SER A 334 -14.88 16.21 22.45
CA SER A 334 -13.69 16.92 22.91
C SER A 334 -12.49 15.99 22.96
N ILE A 335 -11.27 16.53 22.84
CA ILE A 335 -10.06 15.72 22.92
C ILE A 335 -9.91 15.02 24.28
N ASP A 336 -10.35 15.68 25.36
CA ASP A 336 -10.27 15.10 26.72
C ASP A 336 -11.27 13.96 26.90
N ASP A 337 -12.48 14.07 26.34
CA ASP A 337 -13.46 12.98 26.37
C ASP A 337 -13.02 11.82 25.48
N LEU A 338 -12.35 12.10 24.36
CA LEU A 338 -11.74 11.07 23.52
C LEU A 338 -10.61 10.35 24.26
N LYS A 339 -9.72 11.07 24.95
CA LYS A 339 -8.67 10.48 25.78
C LYS A 339 -9.25 9.58 26.87
N LYS A 340 -10.27 10.04 27.60
CA LYS A 340 -10.97 9.25 28.62
C LYS A 340 -11.58 7.98 28.04
N ARG A 341 -12.09 8.03 26.82
CA ARG A 341 -12.70 6.88 26.12
C ARG A 341 -11.66 5.85 25.70
N ILE A 342 -10.49 6.28 25.24
CA ILE A 342 -9.41 5.41 24.77
C ILE A 342 -8.65 4.76 25.92
N SER A 343 -8.39 5.50 27.00
CA SER A 343 -7.55 5.07 28.12
C SER A 343 -7.88 3.68 28.69
N PRO A 344 -9.15 3.25 28.88
CA PRO A 344 -9.47 1.92 29.38
C PRO A 344 -8.99 0.79 28.47
N PHE A 345 -9.02 0.98 27.17
CA PHE A 345 -8.59 -0.06 26.21
C PHE A 345 -7.08 -0.26 26.27
N ILE A 346 -6.30 0.81 26.39
CA ILE A 346 -4.84 0.75 26.52
C ILE A 346 -4.45 0.07 27.82
N SER A 347 -5.02 0.50 28.95
CA SER A 347 -4.70 -0.04 30.27
C SER A 347 -5.06 -1.53 30.40
N HIS A 348 -6.20 -1.95 29.85
CA HIS A 348 -6.65 -3.33 29.91
C HIS A 348 -5.74 -4.28 29.10
N HIS A 349 -5.25 -3.82 27.96
CA HIS A 349 -4.43 -4.65 27.05
C HIS A 349 -2.92 -4.54 27.33
N ARG A 350 -2.49 -3.80 28.37
CA ARG A 350 -1.08 -3.57 28.73
C ARG A 350 -0.22 -3.15 27.55
N LEU A 351 -0.79 -2.32 26.68
CA LEU A 351 -0.10 -1.86 25.49
C LEU A 351 0.80 -0.67 25.87
N GLU A 352 2.01 -0.67 25.35
CA GLU A 352 2.98 0.43 25.47
C GLU A 352 2.57 1.68 24.66
N HIS A 353 1.42 1.62 23.98
CA HIS A 353 0.95 2.71 23.14
C HIS A 353 0.38 3.86 24.00
N GLU A 354 0.90 5.04 23.79
CA GLU A 354 0.32 6.25 24.37
C GLU A 354 -1.08 6.52 23.76
N VAL A 355 -1.98 7.08 24.57
CA VAL A 355 -3.33 7.52 24.13
C VAL A 355 -3.26 8.38 22.87
N THR A 356 -2.24 9.26 22.80
CA THR A 356 -1.99 10.15 21.65
C THR A 356 -1.74 9.38 20.36
N THR A 357 -1.02 8.28 20.43
CA THR A 357 -0.77 7.40 19.27
C THR A 357 -2.08 6.82 18.74
N ILE A 358 -2.97 6.34 19.61
CA ILE A 358 -4.27 5.82 19.18
C ILE A 358 -5.15 6.92 18.56
N ILE A 359 -5.13 8.14 19.12
CA ILE A 359 -5.84 9.30 18.52
C ILE A 359 -5.30 9.58 17.11
N ARG A 360 -3.98 9.56 16.94
CA ARG A 360 -3.34 9.70 15.61
C ARG A 360 -3.81 8.64 14.65
N LEU A 361 -3.82 7.38 15.06
CA LEU A 361 -4.26 6.28 14.23
C LEU A 361 -5.74 6.39 13.83
N LEU A 362 -6.63 6.75 14.77
CA LEU A 362 -8.04 7.00 14.46
C LEU A 362 -8.22 8.11 13.41
N PHE A 363 -7.34 9.12 13.42
CA PHE A 363 -7.34 10.17 12.40
C PHE A 363 -6.81 9.65 11.05
N ILE A 364 -5.69 8.95 11.03
CA ILE A 364 -5.12 8.34 9.81
C ILE A 364 -6.11 7.37 9.16
N TRP A 365 -6.82 6.60 9.96
CA TRP A 365 -7.85 5.67 9.49
C TRP A 365 -9.14 6.37 9.03
N GLY A 366 -9.24 7.69 9.21
CA GLY A 366 -10.41 8.48 8.83
C GLY A 366 -11.62 8.30 9.78
N VAL A 367 -11.42 7.68 10.96
CA VAL A 367 -12.48 7.50 11.97
C VAL A 367 -12.85 8.84 12.61
N ILE A 368 -11.87 9.69 12.81
CA ILE A 368 -12.05 11.04 13.33
C ILE A 368 -11.48 12.09 12.37
N GLY A 369 -12.08 13.26 12.34
CA GLY A 369 -11.60 14.45 11.63
C GLY A 369 -11.49 15.63 12.57
N ILE A 370 -10.81 16.68 12.14
CA ILE A 370 -10.61 17.90 12.90
C ILE A 370 -11.64 18.94 12.44
N LYS A 371 -12.34 19.55 13.39
CA LYS A 371 -13.26 20.65 13.11
C LYS A 371 -12.51 21.97 13.16
N LYS A 372 -12.35 22.64 12.02
CA LYS A 372 -11.83 24.01 11.94
C LYS A 372 -12.97 25.00 11.99
N GLN A 373 -12.92 25.96 12.91
CA GLN A 373 -13.81 27.12 12.88
C GLN A 373 -13.38 28.05 11.74
N GLY A 374 -14.33 28.47 10.89
CA GLY A 374 -14.06 29.47 9.88
C GLY A 374 -13.63 30.78 10.55
N ARG A 375 -12.59 31.45 10.03
CA ARG A 375 -12.18 32.78 10.50
C ARG A 375 -13.36 33.75 10.37
N ALA A 376 -13.78 34.32 11.47
CA ALA A 376 -14.71 35.45 11.46
C ALA A 376 -14.04 36.62 10.72
N GLY A 377 -14.60 37.03 9.59
CA GLY A 377 -14.09 38.18 8.85
C GLY A 377 -14.16 38.14 7.33
N VAL A 378 -14.40 37.01 6.70
CA VAL A 378 -14.64 36.91 5.26
C VAL A 378 -16.14 36.75 5.03
N LYS A 379 -16.74 37.55 4.14
CA LYS A 379 -18.19 37.64 3.79
C LYS A 379 -18.84 36.33 3.25
N HIS A 380 -18.35 35.16 3.61
CA HIS A 380 -18.99 33.88 3.34
C HIS A 380 -19.41 33.26 4.68
N ARG A 381 -20.69 32.93 4.78
CA ARG A 381 -21.36 32.29 5.91
C ARG A 381 -20.46 31.23 6.52
N GLY A 382 -19.95 31.47 7.73
CA GLY A 382 -19.02 30.62 8.44
C GLY A 382 -19.61 29.23 8.72
N GLY A 383 -19.39 28.30 7.82
CA GLY A 383 -19.59 26.88 8.07
C GLY A 383 -18.35 26.31 8.75
N ALA A 384 -18.53 25.41 9.71
CA ALA A 384 -17.42 24.63 10.22
C ALA A 384 -16.90 23.74 9.09
N HIS A 385 -15.59 23.80 8.83
CA HIS A 385 -14.92 22.89 7.90
C HIS A 385 -14.36 21.72 8.69
N PHE A 386 -14.60 20.52 8.20
CA PHE A 386 -14.04 19.28 8.72
C PHE A 386 -12.84 18.89 7.87
N PHE A 387 -11.75 18.52 8.52
CA PHE A 387 -10.50 18.15 7.90
C PHE A 387 -10.13 16.73 8.33
N TYR A 388 -9.88 15.87 7.37
CA TYR A 388 -9.47 14.49 7.57
C TYR A 388 -8.05 14.26 7.06
N TYR A 389 -7.42 13.19 7.47
CA TYR A 389 -6.09 12.81 7.02
C TYR A 389 -5.99 12.75 5.48
N TYR A 390 -6.97 12.17 4.82
CA TYR A 390 -7.01 12.05 3.36
C TYR A 390 -7.22 13.37 2.61
N ASP A 391 -7.51 14.47 3.28
CA ASP A 391 -7.60 15.79 2.65
C ASP A 391 -6.23 16.42 2.42
N ASP A 392 -5.26 16.14 3.31
CA ASP A 392 -3.87 16.61 3.22
C ASP A 392 -2.96 15.72 4.09
N PRO A 393 -2.54 14.54 3.61
CA PRO A 393 -1.71 13.60 4.38
C PRO A 393 -0.35 14.15 4.76
N LEU A 394 0.16 15.14 4.02
CA LEU A 394 1.48 15.73 4.23
C LEU A 394 1.47 16.95 5.15
N ASN A 395 0.32 17.31 5.74
CA ASN A 395 0.19 18.52 6.54
C ASN A 395 0.91 18.40 7.89
N PRO A 396 2.05 19.09 8.08
CA PRO A 396 2.81 19.03 9.34
C PRO A 396 2.08 19.70 10.50
N LEU A 397 1.06 20.54 10.23
CA LEU A 397 0.28 21.25 11.24
C LEU A 397 -0.63 20.32 12.04
N PHE A 398 -0.74 19.06 11.66
CA PHE A 398 -1.50 18.06 12.38
C PHE A 398 -1.16 18.01 13.87
N TRP A 399 0.10 18.05 14.24
CA TRP A 399 0.58 18.01 15.62
C TRP A 399 0.23 19.27 16.45
N TYR A 400 0.09 20.42 15.79
CA TYR A 400 -0.29 21.67 16.43
C TYR A 400 -1.80 21.81 16.62
N LEU A 401 -2.61 21.13 15.80
CA LEU A 401 -4.06 21.23 15.82
C LEU A 401 -4.71 20.45 16.97
N PHE A 402 -3.99 19.50 17.58
CA PHE A 402 -4.50 18.73 18.72
C PHE A 402 -4.57 19.51 20.04
N ARG A 403 -4.01 20.70 20.12
CA ARG A 403 -3.97 21.44 21.39
C ARG A 403 -5.30 22.07 21.78
N ASP A 404 -6.17 22.47 20.83
CA ASP A 404 -7.38 23.27 21.12
C ASP A 404 -8.58 23.03 20.21
N THR A 405 -8.74 21.85 19.60
CA THR A 405 -9.81 21.63 18.63
C THR A 405 -10.76 20.50 19.02
N SER A 406 -12.06 20.69 18.76
CA SER A 406 -13.04 19.60 18.81
C SER A 406 -12.88 18.69 17.59
N LEU A 407 -12.93 17.38 17.83
CA LEU A 407 -12.84 16.34 16.82
C LEU A 407 -14.22 15.99 16.29
N PHE A 408 -14.32 15.68 15.01
CA PHE A 408 -15.54 15.25 14.36
C PHE A 408 -15.42 13.80 13.92
N MET A 409 -16.44 13.01 14.20
CA MET A 409 -16.54 11.65 13.70
C MET A 409 -17.48 11.62 12.48
N PRO A 410 -17.08 11.06 11.33
CA PRO A 410 -18.03 10.72 10.29
C PRO A 410 -19.09 9.78 10.89
N THR A 411 -20.32 9.92 10.44
CA THR A 411 -21.46 9.13 10.93
C THR A 411 -21.30 7.64 10.55
N PHE A 412 -20.42 6.93 11.22
CA PHE A 412 -20.54 5.49 11.33
C PHE A 412 -21.69 5.22 12.32
N ARG A 413 -22.85 4.86 11.81
CA ARG A 413 -23.91 4.28 12.61
C ARG A 413 -23.88 2.76 12.41
N PRO A 414 -23.19 1.99 13.25
CA PRO A 414 -23.56 0.59 13.35
C PRO A 414 -25.00 0.57 13.86
N LYS A 415 -25.89 -0.07 13.15
CA LYS A 415 -27.17 -0.48 13.73
C LYS A 415 -26.82 -1.49 14.81
N VAL A 416 -27.23 -1.19 16.06
CA VAL A 416 -27.36 -2.18 17.11
C VAL A 416 -28.39 -3.19 16.70
#